data_c6982f527375c513af0a2f1e42121e82
#
_entry.id   c6982f527375c513af0a2f1e42121e82
#
_cell.length_a   1.000
_cell.length_b   1.000
_cell.length_c   1.000
_cell.angle_alpha   90.00
_cell.angle_beta   90.00
_cell.angle_gamma   90.00
#
_symmetry.space_group_name_H-M   'P 1'
#
loop_
_entity.id
_entity.type
_entity.pdbx_description
1 polymer ?
#
loop_
_entity_poly.entity_id
_entity_poly.type
_entity_poly.pdbx_seq_one_letter_code
_entity_poly.pdbx_strand_id
1 'polypeptide(L)'
;MRIDGYLSDVEFYSDANDPTVTYAEVEVPAIGASSIPYKLFVEVNDQKLKSFIRQFVLPGIEEKVTPAELIQDAVDVLALGGNPDSVAPRVRTAGKLMDGLIEYDLNTPSREYVRVTAKDWKITRKVKHKFLKRNTLGTQVLPVRPQRDLLSLLRPYVNMDADGLILFAAWLVQGFCMGNHACALITAAAGSGKSATTKMARRILDPSNLNATMLSSRKDDLYAALANSYFVAFDNTELSQESREISDILCVAITGGTIAKRKLYTTNEVGVYELHSVVVINGVEISPAYSDLASRCLLFNLKPIDEQSRMTDEDLEKAFAQDLPEILGAIFTALSDAMTVIQTLAPKRLPRMASSYQEMMAIAISLGVTEAEFERIFFANLAALDKARANIAIVEAVQEYLNSKFVPGRAVESTVTDLYERIKDNYSGDKRDLPKSPSHFSKRLKQEMRTFHAVGISVLLDDTFADGTHLKLIKNK
;
A
#
# COMPACT_ATOMS: atom_id res chain seq x y z
N MET A 1 30.04 2.71 -13.12
CA MET A 1 31.34 2.25 -13.70
C MET A 1 31.13 1.96 -15.17
N ARG A 2 32.07 2.32 -16.01
CA ARG A 2 32.10 1.94 -17.44
C ARG A 2 33.13 0.86 -17.64
N ILE A 3 32.86 -0.07 -18.53
CA ILE A 3 33.77 -1.14 -18.90
C ILE A 3 34.33 -0.79 -20.28
N ASP A 4 35.65 -0.75 -20.39
CA ASP A 4 36.29 -0.49 -21.67
C ASP A 4 36.02 -1.66 -22.63
N GLY A 5 35.80 -1.32 -23.91
CA GLY A 5 35.47 -2.27 -24.96
C GLY A 5 34.08 -2.05 -25.56
N TYR A 6 33.43 -3.11 -26.00
CA TYR A 6 32.16 -3.05 -26.74
C TYR A 6 30.98 -2.48 -25.93
N LEU A 7 31.07 -2.39 -24.60
CA LEU A 7 30.07 -1.81 -23.70
C LEU A 7 30.54 -0.49 -23.05
N SER A 8 31.45 0.25 -23.70
CA SER A 8 31.95 1.54 -23.19
C SER A 8 30.84 2.58 -22.92
N ASP A 9 29.72 2.50 -23.64
CA ASP A 9 28.55 3.38 -23.48
C ASP A 9 27.54 2.90 -22.46
N VAL A 10 27.82 1.79 -21.77
CA VAL A 10 26.99 1.24 -20.70
C VAL A 10 27.62 1.56 -19.35
N GLU A 11 26.86 2.21 -18.47
CA GLU A 11 27.27 2.42 -17.09
C GLU A 11 26.66 1.32 -16.19
N PHE A 12 27.51 0.63 -15.42
CA PHE A 12 27.08 -0.42 -14.52
C PHE A 12 27.03 0.04 -13.07
N TYR A 13 26.07 -0.50 -12.33
CA TYR A 13 25.82 -0.20 -10.92
C TYR A 13 25.51 -1.48 -10.15
N SER A 14 25.92 -1.58 -8.88
CA SER A 14 25.49 -2.62 -7.95
C SER A 14 24.23 -2.18 -7.19
N ASP A 15 23.41 -3.13 -6.75
CA ASP A 15 22.32 -2.83 -5.81
C ASP A 15 22.89 -2.53 -4.42
N ALA A 16 22.32 -1.51 -3.75
CA ALA A 16 22.79 -1.09 -2.43
C ALA A 16 22.47 -2.12 -1.33
N ASN A 17 21.44 -2.95 -1.54
CA ASN A 17 20.97 -3.93 -0.57
C ASN A 17 21.40 -5.37 -0.94
N ASP A 18 21.60 -5.65 -2.23
CA ASP A 18 22.06 -6.95 -2.75
C ASP A 18 23.19 -6.76 -3.77
N PRO A 19 24.48 -6.79 -3.34
CA PRO A 19 25.62 -6.61 -4.24
C PRO A 19 25.71 -7.65 -5.39
N THR A 20 24.95 -8.73 -5.32
CA THR A 20 24.90 -9.74 -6.41
C THR A 20 23.99 -9.29 -7.58
N VAL A 21 23.20 -8.22 -7.38
CA VAL A 21 22.34 -7.64 -8.42
C VAL A 21 23.06 -6.48 -9.09
N THR A 22 23.16 -6.55 -10.41
CA THR A 22 23.80 -5.52 -11.24
C THR A 22 22.77 -4.86 -12.15
N TYR A 23 22.86 -3.54 -12.24
CA TYR A 23 22.05 -2.72 -13.14
C TYR A 23 22.93 -2.13 -14.24
N ALA A 24 22.30 -1.83 -15.38
CA ALA A 24 22.92 -1.12 -16.49
C ALA A 24 22.11 0.14 -16.84
N GLU A 25 22.82 1.25 -17.05
CA GLU A 25 22.26 2.48 -17.63
C GLU A 25 22.84 2.68 -19.02
N VAL A 26 21.96 2.88 -19.99
CA VAL A 26 22.34 3.13 -21.40
C VAL A 26 21.60 4.36 -21.90
N GLU A 27 22.24 5.11 -22.80
CA GLU A 27 21.59 6.19 -23.52
C GLU A 27 21.04 5.67 -24.86
N VAL A 28 19.72 5.57 -24.96
CA VAL A 28 19.04 5.14 -26.18
C VAL A 28 18.97 6.33 -27.12
N PRO A 29 19.59 6.26 -28.32
CA PRO A 29 19.57 7.34 -29.28
C PRO A 29 18.16 7.58 -29.82
N ALA A 30 17.97 8.78 -30.41
CA ALA A 30 16.72 9.11 -31.09
C ALA A 30 16.55 8.25 -32.34
N ILE A 31 15.41 7.57 -32.42
CA ILE A 31 15.04 6.75 -33.59
C ILE A 31 13.93 7.46 -34.34
N GLY A 32 14.29 8.12 -35.47
CA GLY A 32 13.37 8.90 -36.31
C GLY A 32 13.20 10.36 -35.89
N ALA A 33 12.52 11.15 -36.72
CA ALA A 33 12.45 12.61 -36.62
C ALA A 33 11.69 13.14 -35.39
N SER A 34 10.91 12.31 -34.72
CA SER A 34 10.05 12.72 -33.57
C SER A 34 10.52 12.17 -32.23
N SER A 35 11.60 11.41 -32.19
CA SER A 35 12.10 10.81 -30.94
C SER A 35 13.27 11.66 -30.38
N ILE A 36 13.42 11.59 -29.07
CA ILE A 36 14.46 12.27 -28.31
C ILE A 36 15.27 11.21 -27.58
N PRO A 37 16.63 11.36 -27.52
CA PRO A 37 17.48 10.46 -26.76
C PRO A 37 17.01 10.37 -25.29
N TYR A 38 17.05 9.19 -24.70
CA TYR A 38 16.69 8.97 -23.30
C TYR A 38 17.59 7.94 -22.64
N LYS A 39 17.72 8.04 -21.32
CA LYS A 39 18.44 7.04 -20.53
C LYS A 39 17.50 5.89 -20.13
N LEU A 40 17.97 4.67 -20.31
CA LEU A 40 17.31 3.44 -19.88
C LEU A 40 18.12 2.83 -18.73
N PHE A 41 17.48 2.62 -17.57
CA PHE A 41 18.06 1.96 -16.41
C PHE A 41 17.31 0.65 -16.13
N VAL A 42 18.00 -0.48 -16.21
CA VAL A 42 17.41 -1.82 -16.13
C VAL A 42 18.37 -2.81 -15.43
N GLU A 43 17.86 -3.94 -14.93
CA GLU A 43 18.72 -5.06 -14.56
C GLU A 43 19.49 -5.58 -15.79
N VAL A 44 20.70 -6.06 -15.58
CA VAL A 44 21.56 -6.58 -16.68
C VAL A 44 20.93 -7.75 -17.44
N ASN A 45 20.06 -8.52 -16.80
CA ASN A 45 19.34 -9.62 -17.43
C ASN A 45 18.06 -9.20 -18.20
N ASP A 46 17.68 -7.93 -18.17
CA ASP A 46 16.45 -7.44 -18.83
C ASP A 46 16.56 -7.55 -20.36
N GLN A 47 15.45 -7.96 -20.98
CA GLN A 47 15.38 -8.07 -22.44
C GLN A 47 15.56 -6.74 -23.17
N LYS A 48 15.29 -5.62 -22.49
CA LYS A 48 15.49 -4.28 -23.07
C LYS A 48 16.96 -3.97 -23.25
N LEU A 49 17.83 -4.35 -22.30
CA LEU A 49 19.27 -4.24 -22.44
C LEU A 49 19.78 -5.13 -23.58
N LYS A 50 19.31 -6.37 -23.64
CA LYS A 50 19.66 -7.29 -24.74
C LYS A 50 19.21 -6.75 -26.11
N SER A 51 18.05 -6.11 -26.17
CA SER A 51 17.56 -5.48 -27.40
C SER A 51 18.39 -4.25 -27.78
N PHE A 52 18.77 -3.43 -26.79
CA PHE A 52 19.67 -2.29 -27.02
C PHE A 52 21.01 -2.78 -27.58
N ILE A 53 21.63 -3.78 -26.98
CA ILE A 53 22.91 -4.34 -27.45
C ILE A 53 22.78 -4.88 -28.87
N ARG A 54 21.70 -5.60 -29.20
CA ARG A 54 21.46 -6.09 -30.57
C ARG A 54 21.32 -4.97 -31.59
N GLN A 55 20.70 -3.86 -31.23
CA GLN A 55 20.38 -2.80 -32.16
C GLN A 55 21.50 -1.79 -32.32
N PHE A 56 22.25 -1.49 -31.27
CA PHE A 56 23.18 -0.37 -31.23
C PHE A 56 24.65 -0.78 -31.00
N VAL A 57 24.90 -1.93 -30.41
CA VAL A 57 26.26 -2.39 -30.11
C VAL A 57 26.74 -3.44 -31.10
N LEU A 58 25.99 -4.51 -31.32
CA LEU A 58 26.41 -5.62 -32.20
C LEU A 58 26.68 -5.22 -33.65
N PRO A 59 26.00 -4.24 -34.27
CA PRO A 59 26.34 -3.83 -35.65
C PRO A 59 27.76 -3.31 -35.82
N GLY A 60 28.41 -2.87 -34.73
CA GLY A 60 29.82 -2.41 -34.73
C GLY A 60 30.84 -3.50 -34.40
N ILE A 61 30.43 -4.75 -34.21
CA ILE A 61 31.28 -5.87 -33.80
C ILE A 61 31.45 -6.84 -34.97
N GLU A 62 32.69 -7.09 -35.37
CA GLU A 62 33.04 -8.05 -36.47
C GLU A 62 32.88 -9.51 -36.02
N GLU A 63 33.01 -9.80 -34.74
CA GLU A 63 32.90 -11.14 -34.18
C GLU A 63 31.44 -11.57 -33.94
N LYS A 64 31.18 -12.89 -34.05
CA LYS A 64 29.86 -13.46 -33.76
C LYS A 64 29.66 -13.59 -32.26
N VAL A 65 29.32 -12.50 -31.59
CA VAL A 65 29.04 -12.45 -30.16
C VAL A 65 27.53 -12.23 -29.92
N THR A 66 26.98 -12.86 -28.89
CA THR A 66 25.59 -12.67 -28.49
C THR A 66 25.48 -11.57 -27.40
N PRO A 67 24.31 -10.90 -27.26
CA PRO A 67 24.09 -9.96 -26.16
C PRO A 67 24.30 -10.60 -24.77
N ALA A 68 24.01 -11.88 -24.61
CA ALA A 68 24.18 -12.58 -23.36
C ALA A 68 25.65 -12.76 -23.00
N GLU A 69 26.51 -13.09 -23.98
CA GLU A 69 27.95 -13.21 -23.78
C GLU A 69 28.57 -11.87 -23.40
N LEU A 70 28.25 -10.79 -24.11
CA LEU A 70 28.76 -9.45 -23.77
C LEU A 70 28.33 -8.99 -22.37
N ILE A 71 27.10 -9.34 -21.94
CA ILE A 71 26.63 -9.02 -20.60
C ILE A 71 27.38 -9.86 -19.57
N GLN A 72 27.59 -11.18 -19.84
CA GLN A 72 28.30 -12.06 -18.92
C GLN A 72 29.76 -11.61 -18.75
N ASP A 73 30.46 -11.30 -19.83
CA ASP A 73 31.81 -10.76 -19.77
C ASP A 73 31.88 -9.48 -18.92
N ALA A 74 30.91 -8.58 -19.09
CA ALA A 74 30.83 -7.37 -18.28
C ALA A 74 30.62 -7.67 -16.79
N VAL A 75 29.73 -8.60 -16.46
CA VAL A 75 29.49 -9.03 -15.07
C VAL A 75 30.74 -9.70 -14.48
N ASP A 76 31.44 -10.51 -15.25
CA ASP A 76 32.67 -11.16 -14.82
C ASP A 76 33.81 -10.15 -14.56
N VAL A 77 33.96 -9.15 -15.40
CA VAL A 77 34.91 -8.02 -15.16
C VAL A 77 34.57 -7.26 -13.90
N LEU A 78 33.28 -7.02 -13.64
CA LEU A 78 32.84 -6.37 -12.41
C LEU A 78 33.15 -7.22 -11.17
N ALA A 79 32.97 -8.55 -11.26
CA ALA A 79 33.26 -9.49 -10.18
C ALA A 79 34.77 -9.60 -9.87
N LEU A 80 35.65 -9.39 -10.85
CA LEU A 80 37.11 -9.49 -10.70
C LEU A 80 37.75 -8.23 -10.07
N GLY A 81 37.05 -7.16 -9.83
CA GLY A 81 37.62 -5.97 -9.18
C GLY A 81 37.00 -4.65 -9.59
N GLY A 82 36.02 -4.70 -10.44
CA GLY A 82 35.16 -3.55 -10.66
C GLY A 82 34.34 -3.28 -9.40
N ASN A 83 34.46 -2.08 -8.84
CA ASN A 83 33.59 -1.64 -7.74
C ASN A 83 32.57 -0.64 -8.32
N PRO A 84 31.44 -1.11 -8.90
CA PRO A 84 30.46 -0.23 -9.47
C PRO A 84 29.83 0.61 -8.36
N ASP A 85 29.42 1.84 -8.71
CA ASP A 85 28.69 2.68 -7.77
C ASP A 85 27.45 1.96 -7.28
N SER A 86 27.26 1.99 -5.96
CA SER A 86 26.09 1.37 -5.33
C SER A 86 24.86 2.29 -5.47
N VAL A 87 23.74 1.73 -5.91
CA VAL A 87 22.48 2.46 -6.10
C VAL A 87 21.32 1.69 -5.46
N ALA A 88 20.34 2.44 -4.97
CA ALA A 88 19.04 1.90 -4.57
C ALA A 88 18.00 2.38 -5.60
N PRO A 89 17.72 1.58 -6.63
CA PRO A 89 16.82 1.99 -7.68
C PRO A 89 15.39 2.12 -7.18
N ARG A 90 14.64 3.04 -7.77
CA ARG A 90 13.24 3.31 -7.42
C ARG A 90 12.32 2.82 -8.53
N VAL A 91 11.11 2.42 -8.16
CA VAL A 91 10.15 1.88 -9.14
C VAL A 91 9.27 3.00 -9.71
N ARG A 92 8.73 3.86 -8.88
CA ARG A 92 7.78 4.91 -9.31
C ARG A 92 8.11 6.28 -8.72
N THR A 93 8.47 6.35 -7.45
CA THR A 93 8.77 7.59 -6.74
C THR A 93 10.08 7.49 -5.99
N ALA A 94 10.68 8.63 -5.71
CA ALA A 94 11.93 8.75 -4.95
C ALA A 94 11.93 10.03 -4.13
N GLY A 95 12.63 10.00 -2.98
CA GLY A 95 12.75 11.13 -2.08
C GLY A 95 11.69 11.16 -0.99
N LYS A 96 11.96 11.95 0.05
CA LYS A 96 11.08 12.11 1.22
C LYS A 96 10.68 13.57 1.36
N LEU A 97 9.53 13.79 1.98
CA LEU A 97 9.04 15.15 2.22
C LEU A 97 10.05 15.98 3.02
N MET A 98 10.65 15.40 4.06
CA MET A 98 11.65 16.05 4.90
C MET A 98 12.94 16.42 4.16
N ASP A 99 13.31 15.66 3.12
CA ASP A 99 14.52 15.91 2.33
C ASP A 99 14.36 17.08 1.33
N GLY A 100 13.15 17.62 1.19
CA GLY A 100 12.84 18.75 0.32
C GLY A 100 12.96 18.44 -1.17
N LEU A 101 12.95 17.16 -1.54
CA LEU A 101 12.99 16.71 -2.93
C LEU A 101 12.18 15.41 -3.09
N ILE A 102 11.22 15.44 -4.00
CA ILE A 102 10.52 14.24 -4.49
C ILE A 102 10.63 14.19 -6.00
N GLU A 103 10.91 13.03 -6.54
CA GLU A 103 10.92 12.76 -7.97
C GLU A 103 9.97 11.61 -8.29
N TYR A 104 9.12 11.81 -9.29
CA TYR A 104 8.10 10.84 -9.69
C TYR A 104 8.25 10.51 -11.18
N ASP A 105 8.38 9.22 -11.52
CA ASP A 105 8.50 8.74 -12.89
C ASP A 105 7.12 8.68 -13.56
N LEU A 106 6.88 9.55 -14.55
CA LEU A 106 5.68 9.52 -15.39
C LEU A 106 5.67 8.34 -16.36
N ASN A 107 6.80 7.67 -16.55
CA ASN A 107 6.96 6.56 -17.47
C ASN A 107 6.48 6.87 -18.90
N THR A 108 6.61 8.12 -19.34
CA THR A 108 6.29 8.52 -20.71
C THR A 108 7.34 7.97 -21.69
N PRO A 109 7.02 7.85 -22.99
CA PRO A 109 8.00 7.50 -24.01
C PRO A 109 9.20 8.45 -24.05
N SER A 110 8.98 9.74 -23.77
CA SER A 110 10.01 10.80 -23.72
C SER A 110 10.76 10.89 -22.38
N ARG A 111 10.49 9.97 -21.44
CA ARG A 111 11.16 9.89 -20.14
C ARG A 111 11.05 11.16 -19.32
N GLU A 112 9.83 11.54 -19.08
CA GLU A 112 9.51 12.68 -18.25
C GLU A 112 9.24 12.26 -16.82
N TYR A 113 9.68 13.10 -15.92
CA TYR A 113 9.55 12.97 -14.47
C TYR A 113 8.95 14.25 -13.92
N VAL A 114 8.25 14.16 -12.79
CA VAL A 114 7.93 15.34 -12.00
C VAL A 114 8.96 15.47 -10.90
N ARG A 115 9.57 16.65 -10.80
CA ARG A 115 10.43 17.02 -9.67
C ARG A 115 9.70 18.04 -8.81
N VAL A 116 9.50 17.71 -7.53
CA VAL A 116 8.87 18.56 -6.54
C VAL A 116 9.93 19.01 -5.54
N THR A 117 9.93 20.30 -5.24
CA THR A 117 10.78 20.93 -4.22
C THR A 117 9.92 21.85 -3.36
N ALA A 118 10.42 22.34 -2.22
CA ALA A 118 9.70 23.28 -1.37
C ALA A 118 9.34 24.62 -2.05
N LYS A 119 9.88 24.89 -3.25
CA LYS A 119 9.58 26.12 -4.00
C LYS A 119 8.47 25.92 -5.03
N ASP A 120 8.50 24.79 -5.71
CA ASP A 120 7.57 24.49 -6.80
C ASP A 120 7.81 23.07 -7.34
N TRP A 121 6.95 22.63 -8.26
CA TRP A 121 7.13 21.41 -9.02
C TRP A 121 7.26 21.69 -10.53
N LYS A 122 7.94 20.81 -11.24
CA LYS A 122 8.08 20.90 -12.70
C LYS A 122 8.27 19.54 -13.35
N ILE A 123 7.89 19.45 -14.62
CA ILE A 123 8.23 18.31 -15.48
C ILE A 123 9.68 18.47 -15.95
N THR A 124 10.45 17.39 -15.87
CA THR A 124 11.87 17.40 -16.23
C THR A 124 12.30 16.03 -16.76
N ARG A 125 13.39 15.98 -17.51
CA ARG A 125 14.07 14.74 -17.92
C ARG A 125 15.33 14.46 -17.10
N LYS A 126 15.72 15.40 -16.25
CA LYS A 126 16.92 15.29 -15.40
C LYS A 126 16.48 15.01 -13.97
N VAL A 127 16.81 13.85 -13.46
CA VAL A 127 16.51 13.40 -12.09
C VAL A 127 17.80 13.01 -11.37
N LYS A 128 17.75 13.04 -10.05
CA LYS A 128 18.86 12.64 -9.19
C LYS A 128 18.86 11.12 -8.95
N HIS A 129 17.66 10.54 -8.81
CA HIS A 129 17.51 9.13 -8.48
C HIS A 129 17.47 8.25 -9.75
N LYS A 130 17.84 6.99 -9.60
CA LYS A 130 17.74 5.99 -10.66
C LYS A 130 16.38 5.29 -10.59
N PHE A 131 15.67 5.25 -11.71
CA PHE A 131 14.34 4.63 -11.81
C PHE A 131 14.39 3.36 -12.64
N LEU A 132 14.12 2.24 -12.00
CA LEU A 132 14.13 0.93 -12.62
C LEU A 132 12.89 0.74 -13.51
N LYS A 133 13.12 0.38 -14.77
CA LYS A 133 12.05 0.08 -15.72
C LYS A 133 11.51 -1.33 -15.57
N ARG A 134 10.27 -1.43 -15.14
CA ARG A 134 9.53 -2.70 -15.08
C ARG A 134 8.45 -2.75 -16.15
N ASN A 135 8.13 -3.96 -16.63
CA ASN A 135 7.12 -4.15 -17.67
C ASN A 135 5.69 -3.91 -17.16
N THR A 136 5.49 -3.92 -15.84
CA THR A 136 4.20 -3.66 -15.20
C THR A 136 3.88 -2.18 -15.06
N LEU A 137 4.88 -1.28 -15.21
CA LEU A 137 4.67 0.17 -15.08
C LEU A 137 3.85 0.72 -16.25
N GLY A 138 2.70 1.31 -15.93
CA GLY A 138 1.90 2.08 -16.88
C GLY A 138 2.43 3.51 -17.05
N THR A 139 2.06 4.14 -18.14
CA THR A 139 2.35 5.56 -18.40
C THR A 139 1.37 6.43 -17.60
N GLN A 140 1.89 7.45 -16.92
CA GLN A 140 1.08 8.46 -16.24
C GLN A 140 0.82 9.63 -17.19
N VAL A 141 -0.32 10.30 -17.03
CA VAL A 141 -0.64 11.54 -17.76
C VAL A 141 0.23 12.69 -17.26
N LEU A 142 0.48 13.67 -18.14
CA LEU A 142 1.19 14.88 -17.75
C LEU A 142 0.34 15.73 -16.80
N PRO A 143 0.86 16.12 -15.62
CA PRO A 143 0.13 16.99 -14.70
C PRO A 143 -0.01 18.41 -15.27
N VAL A 144 -1.11 19.07 -14.95
CA VAL A 144 -1.35 20.48 -15.25
C VAL A 144 -1.46 21.30 -13.97
N ARG A 145 -1.20 22.60 -14.02
CA ARG A 145 -1.39 23.48 -12.85
C ARG A 145 -2.84 23.50 -12.42
N PRO A 146 -3.10 23.25 -11.11
CA PRO A 146 -4.47 23.15 -10.65
C PRO A 146 -5.16 24.51 -10.62
N GLN A 147 -6.45 24.52 -10.97
CA GLN A 147 -7.36 25.65 -10.81
C GLN A 147 -8.34 25.42 -9.65
N ARG A 148 -8.52 24.17 -9.25
CA ARG A 148 -9.36 23.71 -8.15
C ARG A 148 -8.50 23.12 -7.03
N ASP A 149 -8.98 23.18 -5.80
CA ASP A 149 -8.35 22.49 -4.67
C ASP A 149 -8.49 20.96 -4.79
N LEU A 150 -7.56 20.22 -4.18
CA LEU A 150 -7.51 18.77 -4.28
C LEU A 150 -8.75 18.08 -3.70
N LEU A 151 -9.30 18.60 -2.59
CA LEU A 151 -10.48 17.99 -1.96
C LEU A 151 -11.71 18.11 -2.85
N SER A 152 -11.88 19.25 -3.51
CA SER A 152 -12.95 19.47 -4.51
C SER A 152 -12.78 18.57 -5.73
N LEU A 153 -11.54 18.37 -6.19
CA LEU A 153 -11.23 17.47 -7.30
C LEU A 153 -11.48 15.99 -6.98
N LEU A 154 -11.22 15.54 -5.76
CA LEU A 154 -11.42 14.15 -5.36
C LEU A 154 -12.86 13.82 -4.97
N ARG A 155 -13.62 14.81 -4.47
CA ARG A 155 -14.98 14.62 -3.95
C ARG A 155 -15.93 13.87 -4.90
N PRO A 156 -15.95 14.09 -6.22
CA PRO A 156 -16.84 13.36 -7.14
C PRO A 156 -16.54 11.86 -7.22
N TYR A 157 -15.33 11.45 -6.88
CA TYR A 157 -14.79 10.09 -7.09
C TYR A 157 -14.68 9.28 -5.79
N VAL A 158 -14.75 9.94 -4.63
CA VAL A 158 -14.53 9.32 -3.32
C VAL A 158 -15.75 9.56 -2.43
N ASN A 159 -16.58 8.53 -2.27
CA ASN A 159 -17.84 8.64 -1.54
C ASN A 159 -17.63 8.48 -0.01
N MET A 160 -16.90 9.40 0.59
CA MET A 160 -16.61 9.46 2.04
C MET A 160 -17.27 10.71 2.67
N ASP A 161 -17.29 10.77 4.01
CA ASP A 161 -17.58 12.02 4.69
C ASP A 161 -16.41 13.01 4.60
N ALA A 162 -16.57 14.20 5.16
CA ALA A 162 -15.54 15.24 5.08
C ALA A 162 -14.25 14.82 5.78
N ASP A 163 -14.34 14.21 6.96
CA ASP A 163 -13.19 13.73 7.72
C ASP A 163 -12.45 12.61 6.97
N GLY A 164 -13.21 11.66 6.42
CA GLY A 164 -12.66 10.56 5.62
C GLY A 164 -11.98 11.06 4.34
N LEU A 165 -12.56 12.03 3.65
CA LEU A 165 -11.99 12.63 2.44
C LEU A 165 -10.66 13.35 2.74
N ILE A 166 -10.58 14.12 3.84
CA ILE A 166 -9.36 14.79 4.27
C ILE A 166 -8.26 13.77 4.57
N LEU A 167 -8.58 12.74 5.36
CA LEU A 167 -7.61 11.70 5.72
C LEU A 167 -7.17 10.90 4.49
N PHE A 168 -8.10 10.57 3.59
CA PHE A 168 -7.81 9.86 2.34
C PHE A 168 -6.93 10.71 1.41
N ALA A 169 -7.21 12.01 1.25
CA ALA A 169 -6.39 12.91 0.46
C ALA A 169 -4.96 13.02 1.02
N ALA A 170 -4.80 13.17 2.33
CA ALA A 170 -3.51 13.22 2.99
C ALA A 170 -2.73 11.91 2.80
N TRP A 171 -3.37 10.75 2.96
CA TRP A 171 -2.80 9.43 2.70
C TRP A 171 -2.40 9.25 1.22
N LEU A 172 -3.26 9.66 0.29
CA LEU A 172 -3.02 9.54 -1.16
C LEU A 172 -1.82 10.40 -1.59
N VAL A 173 -1.74 11.64 -1.12
CA VAL A 173 -0.63 12.55 -1.42
C VAL A 173 0.67 12.02 -0.80
N GLN A 174 0.63 11.52 0.44
CA GLN A 174 1.78 10.91 1.11
C GLN A 174 2.32 9.70 0.31
N GLY A 175 1.46 8.99 -0.42
CA GLY A 175 1.85 7.90 -1.31
C GLY A 175 2.86 8.28 -2.42
N PHE A 176 3.11 9.56 -2.67
CA PHE A 176 4.19 10.02 -3.58
C PHE A 176 5.54 10.18 -2.88
N CYS A 177 5.62 10.07 -1.56
CA CYS A 177 6.86 10.12 -0.80
C CYS A 177 7.44 8.72 -0.61
N MET A 178 8.75 8.60 -0.46
CA MET A 178 9.37 7.38 0.05
C MET A 178 9.33 7.39 1.57
N GLY A 179 8.86 6.32 2.17
CA GLY A 179 8.74 6.23 3.63
C GLY A 179 7.73 5.15 4.04
N ASN A 180 7.32 5.18 5.28
CA ASN A 180 6.31 4.28 5.81
C ASN A 180 4.92 4.75 5.36
N HIS A 181 4.14 3.87 4.73
CA HIS A 181 2.78 4.20 4.29
C HIS A 181 1.77 3.37 5.09
N ALA A 182 0.84 4.02 5.76
CA ALA A 182 -0.25 3.30 6.41
C ALA A 182 -1.05 2.50 5.36
N CYS A 183 -1.37 1.24 5.68
CA CYS A 183 -2.25 0.45 4.83
C CYS A 183 -3.65 1.04 4.82
N ALA A 184 -4.22 1.28 3.65
CA ALA A 184 -5.60 1.74 3.53
C ALA A 184 -6.56 0.56 3.55
N LEU A 185 -7.42 0.48 4.55
CA LEU A 185 -8.54 -0.44 4.62
C LEU A 185 -9.79 0.25 4.12
N ILE A 186 -10.27 -0.11 2.92
CA ILE A 186 -11.47 0.47 2.32
C ILE A 186 -12.65 -0.47 2.55
N THR A 187 -13.58 -0.07 3.42
CA THR A 187 -14.74 -0.88 3.76
C THR A 187 -16.05 -0.18 3.40
N ALA A 188 -17.02 -0.96 2.98
CA ALA A 188 -18.39 -0.50 2.71
C ALA A 188 -19.30 -1.67 2.38
N ALA A 189 -20.62 -1.44 2.40
CA ALA A 189 -21.60 -2.36 1.82
C ALA A 189 -21.33 -2.62 0.32
N ALA A 190 -21.91 -3.69 -0.22
CA ALA A 190 -21.84 -3.97 -1.65
C ALA A 190 -22.41 -2.77 -2.47
N GLY A 191 -21.80 -2.46 -3.60
CA GLY A 191 -22.26 -1.38 -4.49
C GLY A 191 -21.90 0.04 -4.04
N SER A 192 -21.03 0.23 -3.06
CA SER A 192 -20.61 1.56 -2.56
C SER A 192 -19.34 2.14 -3.22
N GLY A 193 -18.83 1.53 -4.31
CA GLY A 193 -17.70 2.08 -5.07
C GLY A 193 -16.31 1.72 -4.54
N LYS A 194 -16.14 0.67 -3.70
CA LYS A 194 -14.83 0.24 -3.17
C LYS A 194 -13.79 0.00 -4.26
N SER A 195 -14.12 -0.84 -5.22
CA SER A 195 -13.20 -1.19 -6.32
C SER A 195 -12.90 0.02 -7.22
N ALA A 196 -13.88 0.93 -7.42
CA ALA A 196 -13.67 2.18 -8.16
C ALA A 196 -12.69 3.10 -7.44
N THR A 197 -12.86 3.31 -6.12
CA THR A 197 -11.93 4.11 -5.30
C THR A 197 -10.52 3.52 -5.31
N THR A 198 -10.38 2.19 -5.21
CA THR A 198 -9.10 1.50 -5.29
C THR A 198 -8.43 1.66 -6.66
N LYS A 199 -9.19 1.51 -7.75
CA LYS A 199 -8.69 1.72 -9.13
C LYS A 199 -8.23 3.16 -9.34
N MET A 200 -8.99 4.13 -8.84
CA MET A 200 -8.65 5.55 -8.90
C MET A 200 -7.34 5.83 -8.15
N ALA A 201 -7.19 5.36 -6.91
CA ALA A 201 -5.96 5.52 -6.14
C ALA A 201 -4.75 4.92 -6.88
N ARG A 202 -4.90 3.73 -7.48
CA ARG A 202 -3.87 3.13 -8.33
C ARG A 202 -3.51 4.01 -9.51
N ARG A 203 -4.50 4.52 -10.24
CA ARG A 203 -4.25 5.38 -11.42
C ARG A 203 -3.55 6.68 -11.05
N ILE A 204 -3.80 7.20 -9.86
CA ILE A 204 -3.12 8.40 -9.36
C ILE A 204 -1.67 8.07 -8.96
N LEU A 205 -1.47 7.03 -8.13
CA LEU A 205 -0.17 6.74 -7.52
C LEU A 205 0.77 5.93 -8.43
N ASP A 206 0.25 4.88 -9.05
CA ASP A 206 1.04 3.92 -9.82
C ASP A 206 0.19 3.26 -10.91
N PRO A 207 -0.11 3.99 -12.02
CA PRO A 207 -0.80 3.39 -13.16
C PRO A 207 -0.03 2.17 -13.64
N SER A 208 -0.73 1.05 -13.73
CA SER A 208 -0.16 -0.27 -14.00
C SER A 208 -1.19 -1.13 -14.72
N ASN A 209 -0.73 -2.09 -15.49
CA ASN A 209 -1.59 -3.10 -16.13
C ASN A 209 -2.04 -4.19 -15.12
N LEU A 210 -1.56 -4.14 -13.89
CA LEU A 210 -1.95 -5.07 -12.83
C LEU A 210 -3.28 -4.60 -12.22
N ASN A 211 -4.25 -5.49 -12.18
CA ASN A 211 -5.50 -5.27 -11.44
C ASN A 211 -5.30 -5.55 -9.95
N ALA A 212 -6.29 -5.15 -9.13
CA ALA A 212 -6.38 -5.63 -7.77
C ALA A 212 -6.52 -7.15 -7.77
N THR A 213 -5.78 -7.83 -6.88
CA THR A 213 -5.78 -9.29 -6.77
C THR A 213 -6.38 -9.72 -5.43
N MET A 214 -6.77 -10.96 -5.29
CA MET A 214 -7.08 -11.51 -3.97
C MET A 214 -5.80 -11.61 -3.13
N LEU A 215 -5.90 -11.41 -1.83
CA LEU A 215 -4.80 -11.65 -0.91
C LEU A 215 -4.45 -13.15 -0.93
N SER A 216 -3.25 -13.48 -1.39
CA SER A 216 -2.82 -14.87 -1.45
C SER A 216 -2.41 -15.37 -0.07
N SER A 217 -2.85 -16.58 0.28
CA SER A 217 -2.34 -17.30 1.46
C SER A 217 -0.92 -17.86 1.25
N ARG A 218 -0.43 -17.85 0.00
CA ARG A 218 0.93 -18.28 -0.35
C ARG A 218 1.89 -17.12 -0.23
N LYS A 219 2.86 -17.24 0.67
CA LYS A 219 3.88 -16.21 0.93
C LYS A 219 4.62 -15.77 -0.34
N ASP A 220 4.95 -16.71 -1.21
CA ASP A 220 5.73 -16.44 -2.42
C ASP A 220 5.00 -15.54 -3.40
N ASP A 221 3.70 -15.73 -3.57
CA ASP A 221 2.87 -14.89 -4.42
C ASP A 221 2.74 -13.48 -3.84
N LEU A 222 2.60 -13.39 -2.49
CA LEU A 222 2.52 -12.12 -1.78
C LEU A 222 3.85 -11.35 -1.89
N TYR A 223 4.99 -12.03 -1.69
CA TYR A 223 6.32 -11.42 -1.89
C TYR A 223 6.49 -10.91 -3.32
N ALA A 224 6.12 -11.72 -4.32
CA ALA A 224 6.22 -11.32 -5.72
C ALA A 224 5.37 -10.07 -6.01
N ALA A 225 4.15 -9.99 -5.49
CA ALA A 225 3.29 -8.85 -5.66
C ALA A 225 3.89 -7.57 -5.03
N LEU A 226 4.35 -7.67 -3.77
CA LEU A 226 4.89 -6.54 -3.00
C LEU A 226 6.26 -6.07 -3.52
N ALA A 227 7.14 -6.98 -3.96
CA ALA A 227 8.46 -6.62 -4.49
C ALA A 227 8.41 -6.01 -5.90
N ASN A 228 7.36 -6.31 -6.69
CA ASN A 228 7.28 -5.90 -8.08
C ASN A 228 6.36 -4.70 -8.35
N SER A 229 5.65 -4.20 -7.35
CA SER A 229 4.70 -3.10 -7.51
C SER A 229 4.86 -2.05 -6.43
N TYR A 230 4.83 -0.78 -6.82
CA TYR A 230 4.83 0.32 -5.84
C TYR A 230 3.48 0.43 -5.14
N PHE A 231 2.38 0.27 -5.88
CA PHE A 231 1.03 0.23 -5.34
C PHE A 231 0.45 -1.18 -5.44
N VAL A 232 0.09 -1.78 -4.32
CA VAL A 232 -0.50 -3.13 -4.26
C VAL A 232 -1.90 -3.05 -3.68
N ALA A 233 -2.88 -3.57 -4.40
CA ALA A 233 -4.27 -3.61 -3.97
C ALA A 233 -4.78 -5.05 -3.87
N PHE A 234 -5.39 -5.37 -2.74
CA PHE A 234 -6.09 -6.63 -2.50
C PHE A 234 -7.59 -6.36 -2.43
N ASP A 235 -8.35 -7.07 -3.26
CA ASP A 235 -9.81 -6.91 -3.39
C ASP A 235 -10.54 -8.05 -2.70
N ASN A 236 -11.71 -7.75 -2.15
CA ASN A 236 -12.61 -8.70 -1.50
C ASN A 236 -11.94 -9.59 -0.45
N THR A 237 -11.18 -8.97 0.46
CA THR A 237 -10.34 -9.65 1.44
C THR A 237 -10.97 -9.55 2.84
N GLU A 238 -10.98 -10.68 3.54
CA GLU A 238 -11.31 -10.76 4.97
C GLU A 238 -10.01 -10.90 5.77
N LEU A 239 -9.59 -9.82 6.44
CA LEU A 239 -8.34 -9.81 7.23
C LEU A 239 -8.47 -10.45 8.62
N SER A 240 -9.67 -10.78 9.06
CA SER A 240 -9.90 -11.48 10.32
C SER A 240 -9.36 -12.92 10.34
N GLN A 241 -9.16 -13.50 9.16
CA GLN A 241 -8.72 -14.89 8.98
C GLN A 241 -7.29 -15.03 8.44
N GLU A 242 -6.54 -13.93 8.34
CA GLU A 242 -5.15 -14.03 7.87
C GLU A 242 -4.26 -14.78 8.85
N SER A 243 -3.26 -15.48 8.31
CA SER A 243 -2.23 -16.08 9.14
C SER A 243 -1.29 -15.02 9.73
N ARG A 244 -0.67 -15.31 10.87
CA ARG A 244 0.35 -14.45 11.48
C ARG A 244 1.45 -14.07 10.50
N GLU A 245 1.86 -15.01 9.68
CA GLU A 245 2.91 -14.82 8.68
C GLU A 245 2.52 -13.83 7.58
N ILE A 246 1.29 -13.87 7.09
CA ILE A 246 0.78 -12.89 6.12
C ILE A 246 0.73 -11.50 6.74
N SER A 247 0.24 -11.40 7.98
CA SER A 247 0.23 -10.15 8.74
C SER A 247 1.64 -9.58 8.91
N ASP A 248 2.63 -10.40 9.26
CA ASP A 248 4.03 -9.97 9.41
C ASP A 248 4.63 -9.49 8.09
N ILE A 249 4.35 -10.15 6.95
CA ILE A 249 4.78 -9.72 5.62
C ILE A 249 4.18 -8.35 5.26
N LEU A 250 2.89 -8.17 5.48
CA LEU A 250 2.22 -6.89 5.25
C LEU A 250 2.82 -5.78 6.13
N CYS A 251 3.12 -6.07 7.40
CA CYS A 251 3.79 -5.13 8.28
C CYS A 251 5.16 -4.68 7.74
N VAL A 252 5.95 -5.61 7.20
CA VAL A 252 7.25 -5.30 6.58
C VAL A 252 7.06 -4.42 5.34
N ALA A 253 6.12 -4.74 4.46
CA ALA A 253 5.84 -3.97 3.24
C ALA A 253 5.38 -2.54 3.55
N ILE A 254 4.55 -2.35 4.58
CA ILE A 254 4.03 -1.05 5.03
C ILE A 254 5.14 -0.16 5.62
N THR A 255 6.07 -0.75 6.39
CA THR A 255 7.10 0.02 7.09
C THR A 255 8.42 0.12 6.33
N GLY A 256 8.50 -0.50 5.17
CA GLY A 256 9.75 -0.62 4.41
C GLY A 256 10.73 -1.54 5.11
N GLY A 257 11.05 -2.65 4.49
CA GLY A 257 12.01 -3.61 5.04
C GLY A 257 12.49 -4.57 3.98
N THR A 258 13.49 -5.35 4.34
CA THR A 258 14.05 -6.35 3.44
C THR A 258 13.62 -7.75 3.86
N ILE A 259 13.35 -8.57 2.88
CA ILE A 259 13.11 -9.99 3.09
C ILE A 259 14.21 -10.76 2.37
N ALA A 260 14.88 -11.62 3.14
CA ALA A 260 15.88 -12.54 2.61
C ALA A 260 15.20 -13.85 2.20
N LYS A 261 15.33 -14.24 0.95
CA LYS A 261 14.77 -15.48 0.43
C LYS A 261 15.84 -16.27 -0.33
N ARG A 262 15.88 -17.58 -0.11
CA ARG A 262 16.78 -18.47 -0.87
C ARG A 262 16.44 -18.40 -2.35
N LYS A 263 17.45 -18.19 -3.19
CA LYS A 263 17.29 -18.26 -4.65
C LYS A 263 17.03 -19.71 -5.07
N LEU A 264 16.07 -19.90 -5.97
CA LEU A 264 15.78 -21.22 -6.53
C LEU A 264 16.98 -21.70 -7.36
N TYR A 265 17.27 -23.00 -7.28
CA TYR A 265 18.34 -23.67 -8.01
C TYR A 265 19.76 -23.28 -7.58
N THR A 266 19.97 -22.64 -6.44
CA THR A 266 21.29 -22.38 -5.86
C THR A 266 21.43 -23.04 -4.49
N THR A 267 22.67 -23.44 -4.11
CA THR A 267 22.87 -24.20 -2.86
C THR A 267 22.82 -23.30 -1.63
N ASN A 268 23.34 -22.05 -1.70
CA ASN A 268 23.49 -21.16 -0.55
C ASN A 268 23.24 -19.67 -0.87
N GLU A 269 22.71 -19.32 -2.04
CA GLU A 269 22.46 -17.93 -2.38
C GLU A 269 21.13 -17.43 -1.82
N VAL A 270 21.17 -16.24 -1.24
CA VAL A 270 20.01 -15.53 -0.69
C VAL A 270 19.74 -14.30 -1.56
N GLY A 271 18.54 -14.22 -2.11
CA GLY A 271 18.05 -12.97 -2.73
C GLY A 271 17.48 -12.06 -1.65
N VAL A 272 17.86 -10.80 -1.64
CA VAL A 272 17.33 -9.77 -0.76
C VAL A 272 16.31 -8.96 -1.53
N TYR A 273 15.07 -8.89 -1.03
CA TYR A 273 13.99 -8.12 -1.64
C TYR A 273 13.63 -6.96 -0.71
N GLU A 274 13.80 -5.75 -1.18
CA GLU A 274 13.26 -4.56 -0.50
C GLU A 274 11.75 -4.49 -0.77
N LEU A 275 10.96 -4.53 0.29
CA LEU A 275 9.52 -4.33 0.21
C LEU A 275 9.20 -2.89 0.59
N HIS A 276 8.63 -2.15 -0.34
CA HIS A 276 8.25 -0.77 -0.13
C HIS A 276 7.04 -0.43 -1.00
N SER A 277 5.86 -0.73 -0.49
CA SER A 277 4.63 -0.62 -1.26
C SER A 277 3.57 0.17 -0.51
N VAL A 278 2.81 0.96 -1.24
CA VAL A 278 1.53 1.51 -0.77
C VAL A 278 0.50 0.40 -0.87
N VAL A 279 0.01 -0.08 0.26
CA VAL A 279 -0.90 -1.23 0.34
C VAL A 279 -2.32 -0.75 0.56
N VAL A 280 -3.24 -1.25 -0.25
CA VAL A 280 -4.69 -1.07 -0.11
C VAL A 280 -5.36 -2.42 0.00
N ILE A 281 -6.26 -2.57 0.95
CA ILE A 281 -7.08 -3.76 1.12
C ILE A 281 -8.54 -3.33 1.17
N ASN A 282 -9.38 -3.90 0.32
CA ASN A 282 -10.79 -3.58 0.32
C ASN A 282 -11.66 -4.84 0.57
N GLY A 283 -12.80 -4.63 1.21
CA GLY A 283 -13.76 -5.68 1.55
C GLY A 283 -15.04 -5.13 2.16
N VAL A 284 -15.93 -6.01 2.59
CA VAL A 284 -17.20 -5.63 3.22
C VAL A 284 -16.97 -5.28 4.70
N GLU A 285 -16.34 -6.17 5.43
CA GLU A 285 -15.92 -5.96 6.82
C GLU A 285 -14.44 -6.33 6.90
N ILE A 286 -13.59 -5.31 7.06
CA ILE A 286 -12.16 -5.51 7.11
C ILE A 286 -11.65 -5.10 8.47
N SER A 287 -11.11 -6.04 9.20
CA SER A 287 -10.40 -5.76 10.43
C SER A 287 -9.23 -6.73 10.58
N PRO A 288 -8.00 -6.23 10.69
CA PRO A 288 -6.84 -7.10 10.88
C PRO A 288 -6.97 -7.92 12.16
N ALA A 289 -6.72 -9.23 12.09
CA ALA A 289 -6.73 -10.11 13.26
C ALA A 289 -5.66 -9.72 14.29
N TYR A 290 -4.50 -9.26 13.79
CA TYR A 290 -3.36 -8.94 14.65
C TYR A 290 -3.21 -7.43 14.90
N SER A 291 -3.05 -7.07 16.17
CA SER A 291 -2.89 -5.68 16.62
C SER A 291 -1.67 -4.99 15.99
N ASP A 292 -0.66 -5.76 15.61
CA ASP A 292 0.54 -5.26 14.98
C ASP A 292 0.26 -4.68 13.60
N LEU A 293 -0.49 -5.38 12.77
CA LEU A 293 -0.94 -4.89 11.46
C LEU A 293 -1.97 -3.75 11.64
N ALA A 294 -2.94 -3.92 12.53
CA ALA A 294 -3.98 -2.91 12.76
C ALA A 294 -3.40 -1.53 13.12
N SER A 295 -2.36 -1.49 13.95
CA SER A 295 -1.69 -0.24 14.33
C SER A 295 -0.94 0.47 13.18
N ARG A 296 -0.89 -0.15 12.01
CA ARG A 296 -0.30 0.36 10.76
C ARG A 296 -1.34 0.63 9.67
N CYS A 297 -2.62 0.57 10.01
CA CYS A 297 -3.73 0.73 9.07
C CYS A 297 -4.52 2.00 9.33
N LEU A 298 -5.16 2.52 8.28
CA LEU A 298 -6.20 3.54 8.33
C LEU A 298 -7.49 2.97 7.74
N LEU A 299 -8.62 3.25 8.38
CA LEU A 299 -9.92 2.75 7.99
C LEU A 299 -10.68 3.81 7.18
N PHE A 300 -11.05 3.48 5.96
CA PHE A 300 -11.83 4.33 5.06
C PHE A 300 -13.20 3.72 4.80
N ASN A 301 -14.23 4.32 5.38
CA ASN A 301 -15.61 3.88 5.24
C ASN A 301 -16.28 4.65 4.09
N LEU A 302 -16.66 3.94 3.02
CA LEU A 302 -17.45 4.53 1.96
C LEU A 302 -18.93 4.51 2.34
N LYS A 303 -19.64 5.58 2.00
CA LYS A 303 -21.08 5.66 2.14
C LYS A 303 -21.78 4.87 1.03
N PRO A 304 -23.01 4.40 1.23
CA PRO A 304 -23.84 3.90 0.15
C PRO A 304 -23.99 4.97 -0.95
N ILE A 305 -23.94 4.57 -2.21
CA ILE A 305 -24.22 5.48 -3.34
C ILE A 305 -25.72 5.51 -3.56
N ASP A 306 -26.30 6.72 -3.55
CA ASP A 306 -27.70 6.94 -3.90
C ASP A 306 -27.95 6.45 -5.34
N GLU A 307 -29.05 5.74 -5.55
CA GLU A 307 -29.41 5.22 -6.88
C GLU A 307 -29.49 6.30 -7.96
N GLN A 308 -29.95 7.50 -7.59
CA GLN A 308 -30.04 8.63 -8.51
C GLN A 308 -28.67 9.25 -8.86
N SER A 309 -27.67 9.02 -8.04
CA SER A 309 -26.30 9.54 -8.21
C SER A 309 -25.33 8.51 -8.83
N ARG A 310 -25.82 7.32 -9.16
CA ARG A 310 -24.98 6.28 -9.77
C ARG A 310 -24.60 6.67 -11.19
N MET A 311 -23.32 6.63 -11.46
CA MET A 311 -22.74 6.73 -12.79
C MET A 311 -22.43 5.32 -13.32
N THR A 312 -22.41 5.17 -14.63
CA THR A 312 -21.83 3.97 -15.24
C THR A 312 -20.31 3.96 -15.00
N ASP A 313 -19.71 2.77 -15.01
CA ASP A 313 -18.24 2.66 -14.87
C ASP A 313 -17.52 3.44 -15.98
N GLU A 314 -18.09 3.46 -17.20
CA GLU A 314 -17.53 4.18 -18.36
C GLU A 314 -17.59 5.70 -18.17
N ASP A 315 -18.73 6.25 -17.71
CA ASP A 315 -18.88 7.69 -17.46
C ASP A 315 -17.98 8.16 -16.33
N LEU A 316 -17.90 7.39 -15.25
CA LEU A 316 -17.00 7.67 -14.13
C LEU A 316 -15.53 7.68 -14.58
N GLU A 317 -15.13 6.70 -15.36
CA GLU A 317 -13.79 6.56 -15.91
C GLU A 317 -13.44 7.73 -16.84
N LYS A 318 -14.36 8.13 -17.70
CA LYS A 318 -14.20 9.26 -18.62
C LYS A 318 -14.06 10.58 -17.88
N ALA A 319 -14.92 10.84 -16.89
CA ALA A 319 -14.84 12.02 -16.05
C ALA A 319 -13.52 12.07 -15.28
N PHE A 320 -13.14 10.95 -14.66
CA PHE A 320 -11.89 10.85 -13.93
C PHE A 320 -10.66 11.06 -14.82
N ALA A 321 -10.65 10.53 -16.04
CA ALA A 321 -9.55 10.73 -16.99
C ALA A 321 -9.39 12.19 -17.40
N GLN A 322 -10.47 12.97 -17.44
CA GLN A 322 -10.42 14.41 -17.70
C GLN A 322 -9.84 15.21 -16.54
N ASP A 323 -10.17 14.84 -15.30
CA ASP A 323 -9.72 15.54 -14.09
C ASP A 323 -8.32 15.08 -13.63
N LEU A 324 -7.86 13.90 -14.03
CA LEU A 324 -6.60 13.31 -13.55
C LEU A 324 -5.37 14.20 -13.73
N PRO A 325 -5.16 14.92 -14.86
CA PRO A 325 -4.03 15.84 -15.01
C PRO A 325 -4.03 16.95 -13.94
N GLU A 326 -5.21 17.51 -13.62
CA GLU A 326 -5.37 18.56 -12.61
C GLU A 326 -5.25 17.99 -11.18
N ILE A 327 -5.78 16.81 -10.92
CA ILE A 327 -5.60 16.07 -9.64
C ILE A 327 -4.11 15.88 -9.34
N LEU A 328 -3.33 15.42 -10.31
CA LEU A 328 -1.88 15.25 -10.17
C LEU A 328 -1.18 16.59 -9.90
N GLY A 329 -1.56 17.66 -10.61
CA GLY A 329 -1.02 18.99 -10.38
C GLY A 329 -1.33 19.50 -8.97
N ALA A 330 -2.56 19.28 -8.46
CA ALA A 330 -2.95 19.65 -7.10
C ALA A 330 -2.16 18.84 -6.05
N ILE A 331 -1.93 17.55 -6.30
CA ILE A 331 -1.10 16.68 -5.44
C ILE A 331 0.33 17.21 -5.38
N PHE A 332 0.97 17.51 -6.51
CA PHE A 332 2.35 18.00 -6.52
C PHE A 332 2.48 19.41 -5.92
N THR A 333 1.45 20.24 -6.02
CA THR A 333 1.38 21.53 -5.34
C THR A 333 1.30 21.32 -3.83
N ALA A 334 0.40 20.45 -3.34
CA ALA A 334 0.28 20.12 -1.92
C ALA A 334 1.59 19.55 -1.35
N LEU A 335 2.30 18.70 -2.09
CA LEU A 335 3.62 18.18 -1.68
C LEU A 335 4.66 19.30 -1.57
N SER A 336 4.69 20.25 -2.53
CA SER A 336 5.61 21.38 -2.48
C SER A 336 5.39 22.24 -1.24
N ASP A 337 4.14 22.56 -0.94
CA ASP A 337 3.76 23.37 0.23
C ASP A 337 4.04 22.61 1.53
N ALA A 338 3.72 21.30 1.58
CA ALA A 338 3.96 20.45 2.74
C ALA A 338 5.45 20.30 3.09
N MET A 339 6.37 20.40 2.11
CA MET A 339 7.82 20.41 2.37
C MET A 339 8.26 21.59 3.23
N THR A 340 7.56 22.70 3.18
CA THR A 340 7.83 23.86 4.04
C THR A 340 7.22 23.64 5.43
N VAL A 341 5.99 23.14 5.47
CA VAL A 341 5.25 22.90 6.72
C VAL A 341 5.98 21.90 7.62
N ILE A 342 6.45 20.78 7.06
CA ILE A 342 7.05 19.68 7.82
C ILE A 342 8.31 20.10 8.58
N GLN A 343 9.04 21.11 8.11
CA GLN A 343 10.28 21.59 8.76
C GLN A 343 10.04 22.19 10.15
N THR A 344 8.85 22.70 10.41
CA THR A 344 8.48 23.36 11.66
C THR A 344 7.46 22.59 12.48
N LEU A 345 6.96 21.46 11.93
CA LEU A 345 5.91 20.68 12.54
C LEU A 345 6.43 19.88 13.76
N ALA A 346 5.81 20.06 14.91
CA ALA A 346 6.16 19.38 16.16
C ALA A 346 4.91 18.86 16.90
N PRO A 347 4.24 17.80 16.40
CA PRO A 347 3.02 17.29 17.01
C PRO A 347 3.27 16.81 18.45
N LYS A 348 2.36 17.15 19.36
CA LYS A 348 2.47 16.75 20.77
C LYS A 348 2.23 15.27 21.01
N ARG A 349 1.45 14.65 20.16
CA ARG A 349 1.09 13.23 20.23
C ARG A 349 1.50 12.52 18.95
N LEU A 350 2.22 11.40 19.11
CA LEU A 350 2.69 10.59 17.98
C LEU A 350 2.07 9.18 18.07
N PRO A 351 1.49 8.68 16.97
CA PRO A 351 1.06 7.29 16.86
C PRO A 351 2.26 6.36 16.58
N ARG A 352 2.00 5.06 16.45
CA ARG A 352 3.04 4.08 16.10
C ARG A 352 3.80 4.42 14.81
N MET A 353 3.09 4.86 13.77
CA MET A 353 3.68 5.30 12.50
C MET A 353 3.95 6.80 12.51
N ALA A 354 4.83 7.25 13.42
CA ALA A 354 5.05 8.67 13.69
C ALA A 354 5.44 9.47 12.45
N SER A 355 6.39 8.98 11.64
CA SER A 355 6.84 9.68 10.43
C SER A 355 5.72 9.82 9.39
N SER A 356 4.97 8.75 9.13
CA SER A 356 3.82 8.78 8.22
C SER A 356 2.74 9.76 8.70
N TYR A 357 2.47 9.79 10.00
CA TYR A 357 1.54 10.73 10.61
C TYR A 357 1.97 12.19 10.44
N GLN A 358 3.26 12.49 10.69
CA GLN A 358 3.80 13.83 10.51
C GLN A 358 3.74 14.29 9.05
N GLU A 359 4.06 13.43 8.10
CA GLU A 359 3.94 13.71 6.67
C GLU A 359 2.49 13.98 6.27
N MET A 360 1.55 13.12 6.68
CA MET A 360 0.12 13.32 6.41
C MET A 360 -0.43 14.60 7.06
N MET A 361 0.02 14.95 8.27
CA MET A 361 -0.36 16.19 8.94
C MET A 361 0.16 17.40 8.17
N ALA A 362 1.42 17.41 7.74
CA ALA A 362 1.99 18.49 6.95
C ALA A 362 1.23 18.66 5.62
N ILE A 363 0.85 17.56 4.96
CA ILE A 363 0.05 17.55 3.76
C ILE A 363 -1.37 18.10 4.04
N ALA A 364 -2.03 17.67 5.10
CA ALA A 364 -3.36 18.16 5.45
C ALA A 364 -3.36 19.67 5.73
N ILE A 365 -2.32 20.18 6.39
CA ILE A 365 -2.14 21.62 6.62
C ILE A 365 -1.98 22.35 5.27
N SER A 366 -1.22 21.81 4.31
CA SER A 366 -1.09 22.39 2.98
C SER A 366 -2.42 22.38 2.19
N LEU A 367 -3.37 21.51 2.55
CA LEU A 367 -4.73 21.46 2.02
C LEU A 367 -5.71 22.39 2.79
N GLY A 368 -5.22 23.20 3.72
CA GLY A 368 -6.02 24.16 4.48
C GLY A 368 -6.67 23.60 5.75
N VAL A 369 -6.31 22.41 6.18
CA VAL A 369 -6.80 21.78 7.43
C VAL A 369 -5.90 22.20 8.59
N THR A 370 -6.47 22.53 9.75
CA THR A 370 -5.66 22.87 10.92
C THR A 370 -5.02 21.64 11.56
N GLU A 371 -3.89 21.83 12.25
CA GLU A 371 -3.21 20.75 13.00
C GLU A 371 -4.17 20.04 13.98
N ALA A 372 -4.94 20.81 14.76
CA ALA A 372 -5.89 20.26 15.73
C ALA A 372 -7.03 19.46 15.07
N GLU A 373 -7.49 19.90 13.92
CA GLU A 373 -8.53 19.20 13.17
C GLU A 373 -8.00 17.89 12.58
N PHE A 374 -6.80 17.89 11.98
CA PHE A 374 -6.18 16.67 11.46
C PHE A 374 -5.87 15.68 12.58
N GLU A 375 -5.35 16.15 13.73
CA GLU A 375 -5.13 15.31 14.91
C GLU A 375 -6.41 14.63 15.36
N ARG A 376 -7.51 15.37 15.48
CA ARG A 376 -8.85 14.84 15.81
C ARG A 376 -9.29 13.76 14.82
N ILE A 377 -9.20 14.04 13.51
CA ILE A 377 -9.58 13.11 12.44
C ILE A 377 -8.77 11.84 12.51
N PHE A 378 -7.46 11.96 12.61
CA PHE A 378 -6.55 10.82 12.60
C PHE A 378 -6.77 9.88 13.81
N PHE A 379 -6.82 10.44 15.01
CA PHE A 379 -7.03 9.63 16.21
C PHE A 379 -8.46 9.09 16.35
N ALA A 380 -9.47 9.78 15.81
CA ALA A 380 -10.81 9.22 15.69
C ALA A 380 -10.84 8.00 14.73
N ASN A 381 -10.07 8.04 13.65
CA ASN A 381 -9.93 6.92 12.72
C ASN A 381 -9.28 5.69 13.39
N LEU A 382 -8.20 5.88 14.13
CA LEU A 382 -7.57 4.78 14.89
C LEU A 382 -8.53 4.18 15.91
N ALA A 383 -9.27 5.02 16.65
CA ALA A 383 -10.26 4.56 17.62
C ALA A 383 -11.41 3.78 16.96
N ALA A 384 -11.82 4.17 15.74
CA ALA A 384 -12.83 3.46 14.97
C ALA A 384 -12.34 2.07 14.55
N LEU A 385 -11.07 1.95 14.14
CA LEU A 385 -10.45 0.67 13.79
C LEU A 385 -10.32 -0.25 15.01
N ASP A 386 -9.88 0.27 16.16
CA ASP A 386 -9.80 -0.50 17.39
C ASP A 386 -11.19 -1.01 17.83
N LYS A 387 -12.21 -0.18 17.65
CA LYS A 387 -13.60 -0.59 17.94
C LYS A 387 -14.06 -1.68 16.98
N ALA A 388 -13.77 -1.58 15.69
CA ALA A 388 -14.13 -2.60 14.70
C ALA A 388 -13.46 -3.95 15.04
N ARG A 389 -12.16 -3.94 15.38
CA ARG A 389 -11.43 -5.14 15.82
C ARG A 389 -12.04 -5.78 17.07
N ALA A 390 -12.32 -4.98 18.08
CA ALA A 390 -12.91 -5.48 19.31
C ALA A 390 -14.29 -6.14 19.09
N ASN A 391 -15.05 -5.68 18.11
CA ASN A 391 -16.34 -6.28 17.76
C ASN A 391 -16.14 -7.63 17.07
N ILE A 392 -15.19 -7.75 16.15
CA ILE A 392 -14.88 -9.02 15.48
C ILE A 392 -14.33 -10.04 16.49
N ALA A 393 -13.37 -9.64 17.32
CA ALA A 393 -12.78 -10.51 18.32
C ALA A 393 -13.80 -11.16 19.27
N ILE A 394 -14.84 -10.41 19.67
CA ILE A 394 -15.89 -10.98 20.54
C ILE A 394 -16.75 -12.01 19.79
N VAL A 395 -17.04 -11.79 18.52
CA VAL A 395 -17.80 -12.73 17.69
C VAL A 395 -17.00 -14.01 17.47
N GLU A 396 -15.72 -13.88 17.09
CA GLU A 396 -14.80 -15.00 16.89
C GLU A 396 -14.61 -15.81 18.17
N ALA A 397 -14.36 -15.14 19.30
CA ALA A 397 -14.19 -15.83 20.58
C ALA A 397 -15.42 -16.64 20.98
N VAL A 398 -16.63 -16.10 20.76
CA VAL A 398 -17.88 -16.83 21.00
C VAL A 398 -18.05 -18.00 20.02
N GLN A 399 -17.71 -17.81 18.75
CA GLN A 399 -17.76 -18.89 17.75
C GLN A 399 -16.79 -20.02 18.08
N GLU A 400 -15.53 -19.71 18.41
CA GLU A 400 -14.52 -20.70 18.79
C GLU A 400 -14.99 -21.49 20.02
N TYR A 401 -15.49 -20.80 21.05
CA TYR A 401 -15.99 -21.44 22.24
C TYR A 401 -17.17 -22.37 21.95
N LEU A 402 -18.15 -21.91 21.17
CA LEU A 402 -19.29 -22.75 20.78
C LEU A 402 -18.86 -23.95 19.92
N ASN A 403 -17.88 -23.76 19.01
CA ASN A 403 -17.34 -24.84 18.19
C ASN A 403 -16.63 -25.91 19.05
N SER A 404 -15.90 -25.50 20.09
CA SER A 404 -15.20 -26.42 21.00
C SER A 404 -16.14 -27.22 21.88
N LYS A 405 -17.36 -26.74 22.11
CA LYS A 405 -18.40 -27.36 22.96
C LYS A 405 -19.60 -27.89 22.17
N PHE A 406 -19.48 -27.96 20.86
CA PHE A 406 -20.60 -28.15 19.96
C PHE A 406 -21.26 -29.54 20.11
N VAL A 407 -22.53 -29.50 20.49
CA VAL A 407 -23.53 -30.54 20.24
C VAL A 407 -24.67 -29.86 19.48
N PRO A 408 -25.03 -30.28 18.24
CA PRO A 408 -26.07 -29.62 17.45
C PRO A 408 -27.37 -29.43 18.24
N GLY A 409 -27.88 -28.19 18.27
CA GLY A 409 -29.14 -27.86 18.94
C GLY A 409 -29.07 -27.68 20.47
N ARG A 410 -27.89 -27.79 21.09
CA ARG A 410 -27.74 -27.55 22.54
C ARG A 410 -27.33 -26.10 22.80
N ALA A 411 -28.08 -25.41 23.66
CA ALA A 411 -27.73 -24.10 24.17
C ALA A 411 -26.65 -24.22 25.25
N VAL A 412 -25.69 -23.27 25.24
CA VAL A 412 -24.78 -23.04 26.35
C VAL A 412 -25.36 -21.93 27.21
N GLU A 413 -25.66 -22.23 28.48
CA GLU A 413 -26.26 -21.31 29.44
C GLU A 413 -25.40 -21.26 30.70
N SER A 414 -25.08 -20.05 31.15
CA SER A 414 -24.27 -19.80 32.35
C SER A 414 -24.40 -18.33 32.76
N THR A 415 -23.83 -17.97 33.92
CA THR A 415 -23.70 -16.55 34.25
C THR A 415 -22.78 -15.84 33.27
N VAL A 416 -23.00 -14.55 33.05
CA VAL A 416 -22.16 -13.73 32.16
C VAL A 416 -20.69 -13.81 32.57
N THR A 417 -20.40 -13.79 33.87
CA THR A 417 -19.03 -13.85 34.40
C THR A 417 -18.34 -15.16 34.06
N ASP A 418 -18.99 -16.27 34.32
CA ASP A 418 -18.46 -17.61 34.12
C ASP A 418 -18.26 -17.91 32.60
N LEU A 419 -19.23 -17.48 31.79
CA LEU A 419 -19.15 -17.66 30.35
C LEU A 419 -18.06 -16.78 29.72
N TYR A 420 -17.91 -15.54 30.20
CA TYR A 420 -16.84 -14.65 29.77
C TYR A 420 -15.43 -15.23 30.01
N GLU A 421 -15.17 -15.75 31.22
CA GLU A 421 -13.85 -16.34 31.52
C GLU A 421 -13.60 -17.59 30.66
N ARG A 422 -14.60 -18.46 30.46
CA ARG A 422 -14.47 -19.65 29.61
C ARG A 422 -14.24 -19.29 28.15
N ILE A 423 -14.93 -18.29 27.62
CA ILE A 423 -14.74 -17.80 26.23
C ILE A 423 -13.33 -17.19 26.08
N LYS A 424 -12.92 -16.34 27.02
CA LYS A 424 -11.61 -15.70 27.02
C LYS A 424 -10.47 -16.74 27.10
N ASP A 425 -10.63 -17.79 27.88
CA ASP A 425 -9.62 -18.86 27.98
C ASP A 425 -9.52 -19.70 26.73
N ASN A 426 -10.65 -19.93 26.04
CA ASN A 426 -10.71 -20.71 24.81
C ASN A 426 -10.29 -19.92 23.56
N TYR A 427 -10.26 -18.58 23.62
CA TYR A 427 -9.98 -17.74 22.46
C TYR A 427 -8.52 -17.84 22.02
N SER A 428 -8.31 -18.19 20.74
CA SER A 428 -6.98 -18.37 20.13
C SER A 428 -6.34 -17.05 19.67
N GLY A 429 -7.13 -15.99 19.50
CA GLY A 429 -6.66 -14.67 19.10
C GLY A 429 -6.04 -13.84 20.23
N ASP A 430 -5.84 -12.54 19.96
CA ASP A 430 -5.26 -11.64 20.97
C ASP A 430 -6.30 -11.29 22.06
N LYS A 431 -6.11 -11.84 23.28
CA LYS A 431 -7.02 -11.61 24.41
C LYS A 431 -7.16 -10.13 24.82
N ARG A 432 -6.24 -9.24 24.35
CA ARG A 432 -6.34 -7.80 24.59
C ARG A 432 -7.46 -7.14 23.79
N ASP A 433 -7.91 -7.78 22.72
CA ASP A 433 -9.02 -7.32 21.88
C ASP A 433 -10.38 -7.68 22.46
N LEU A 434 -10.43 -8.58 23.44
CA LEU A 434 -11.66 -8.91 24.15
C LEU A 434 -12.01 -7.82 25.20
N PRO A 435 -13.31 -7.71 25.55
CA PRO A 435 -13.74 -6.82 26.62
C PRO A 435 -12.98 -7.08 27.92
N LYS A 436 -12.62 -6.02 28.63
CA LYS A 436 -11.78 -6.09 29.85
C LYS A 436 -12.54 -6.64 31.09
N SER A 437 -13.85 -6.76 31.02
CA SER A 437 -14.68 -7.23 32.14
C SER A 437 -15.94 -7.92 31.65
N PRO A 438 -16.54 -8.80 32.47
CA PRO A 438 -17.82 -9.45 32.15
C PRO A 438 -18.96 -8.46 31.85
N SER A 439 -19.01 -7.33 32.55
CA SER A 439 -20.01 -6.28 32.31
C SER A 439 -19.85 -5.65 30.93
N HIS A 440 -18.60 -5.35 30.52
CA HIS A 440 -18.30 -4.87 29.17
C HIS A 440 -18.60 -5.93 28.11
N PHE A 441 -18.32 -7.19 28.38
CA PHE A 441 -18.65 -8.31 27.49
C PHE A 441 -20.15 -8.41 27.24
N SER A 442 -20.99 -8.40 28.31
CA SER A 442 -22.44 -8.41 28.20
C SER A 442 -22.97 -7.22 27.37
N LYS A 443 -22.43 -5.99 27.61
CA LYS A 443 -22.82 -4.81 26.85
C LYS A 443 -22.48 -4.96 25.36
N ARG A 444 -21.31 -5.51 25.02
CA ARG A 444 -20.88 -5.76 23.64
C ARG A 444 -21.71 -6.83 22.97
N LEU A 445 -22.03 -7.92 23.64
CA LEU A 445 -22.94 -8.95 23.12
C LEU A 445 -24.29 -8.35 22.69
N LYS A 446 -24.86 -7.44 23.52
CA LYS A 446 -26.11 -6.74 23.18
C LYS A 446 -25.96 -5.84 21.95
N GLN A 447 -24.84 -5.17 21.79
CA GLN A 447 -24.57 -4.29 20.66
C GLN A 447 -24.39 -5.06 19.33
N GLU A 448 -23.80 -6.26 19.40
CA GLU A 448 -23.43 -7.08 18.25
C GLU A 448 -24.46 -8.20 17.93
N MET A 449 -25.66 -8.15 18.51
CA MET A 449 -26.68 -9.19 18.29
C MET A 449 -26.98 -9.46 16.81
N ARG A 450 -26.94 -8.42 15.95
CA ARG A 450 -27.15 -8.59 14.51
C ARG A 450 -26.01 -9.35 13.85
N THR A 451 -24.75 -9.04 14.25
CA THR A 451 -23.55 -9.73 13.76
C THR A 451 -23.55 -11.18 14.19
N PHE A 452 -23.89 -11.47 15.45
CA PHE A 452 -24.05 -12.85 15.93
C PHE A 452 -25.12 -13.62 15.15
N HIS A 453 -26.27 -13.00 14.90
CA HIS A 453 -27.34 -13.63 14.12
C HIS A 453 -26.89 -13.93 12.67
N ALA A 454 -26.15 -13.03 12.04
CA ALA A 454 -25.62 -13.23 10.68
C ALA A 454 -24.66 -14.42 10.59
N VAL A 455 -23.90 -14.72 11.66
CA VAL A 455 -23.00 -15.88 11.73
C VAL A 455 -23.67 -17.11 12.36
N GLY A 456 -24.99 -17.12 12.46
CA GLY A 456 -25.77 -18.26 12.93
C GLY A 456 -25.75 -18.50 14.45
N ILE A 457 -25.53 -17.44 15.23
CA ILE A 457 -25.53 -17.50 16.70
C ILE A 457 -26.68 -16.65 17.24
N SER A 458 -27.54 -17.26 18.08
CA SER A 458 -28.55 -16.54 18.85
C SER A 458 -28.02 -16.26 20.25
N VAL A 459 -28.08 -14.98 20.65
CA VAL A 459 -27.67 -14.51 21.97
C VAL A 459 -28.93 -14.11 22.75
N LEU A 460 -29.21 -14.77 23.86
CA LEU A 460 -30.33 -14.46 24.77
C LEU A 460 -29.71 -14.05 26.11
N LEU A 461 -30.09 -12.88 26.58
CA LEU A 461 -29.72 -12.38 27.90
C LEU A 461 -30.99 -12.37 28.76
N ASP A 462 -31.02 -13.22 29.74
CA ASP A 462 -32.13 -13.30 30.70
C ASP A 462 -31.94 -12.26 31.82
N ASP A 463 -33.02 -12.04 32.59
CA ASP A 463 -33.03 -11.13 33.73
C ASP A 463 -32.01 -11.54 34.79
N THR A 464 -31.64 -10.58 35.64
CA THR A 464 -30.66 -10.77 36.68
C THR A 464 -31.27 -11.63 37.83
N PHE A 465 -30.70 -12.80 38.06
CA PHE A 465 -31.01 -13.68 39.17
C PHE A 465 -30.10 -13.40 40.39
N ALA A 466 -30.32 -14.09 41.50
CA ALA A 466 -29.55 -13.90 42.73
C ALA A 466 -28.04 -14.20 42.55
N ASP A 467 -27.70 -15.06 41.59
CA ASP A 467 -26.32 -15.45 41.21
C ASP A 467 -25.75 -14.64 40.04
N GLY A 468 -26.48 -13.66 39.49
CA GLY A 468 -26.06 -12.79 38.41
C GLY A 468 -26.95 -12.81 37.16
N THR A 469 -26.55 -12.07 36.11
CA THR A 469 -27.25 -12.10 34.82
C THR A 469 -26.86 -13.37 34.05
N HIS A 470 -27.87 -14.13 33.61
CA HIS A 470 -27.66 -15.33 32.81
C HIS A 470 -27.58 -15.01 31.33
N LEU A 471 -26.72 -15.72 30.63
CA LEU A 471 -26.47 -15.61 29.19
C LEU A 471 -26.64 -17.00 28.55
N LYS A 472 -27.43 -17.04 27.50
CA LYS A 472 -27.65 -18.24 26.72
C LYS A 472 -27.20 -18.03 25.28
N LEU A 473 -26.25 -18.83 24.81
CA LEU A 473 -25.74 -18.85 23.46
C LEU A 473 -26.24 -20.10 22.74
N ILE A 474 -26.83 -19.92 21.57
CA ILE A 474 -27.33 -21.00 20.73
C ILE A 474 -26.70 -20.90 19.37
N LYS A 475 -26.02 -21.96 18.94
CA LYS A 475 -25.56 -22.07 17.56
C LYS A 475 -26.71 -22.63 16.74
N ASN A 476 -27.21 -21.82 15.79
CA ASN A 476 -28.22 -22.25 14.83
C ASN A 476 -27.56 -23.23 13.83
N LYS A 477 -28.38 -24.10 13.24
CA LYS A 477 -27.88 -25.14 12.32
C LYS A 477 -27.25 -24.55 11.05
#